data_76c36bc1255f6eb2f442ecd8e15eaf37
#
_entry.id   76c36bc1255f6eb2f442ecd8e15eaf37
#
_cell.length_a   1.000
_cell.length_b   1.000
_cell.length_c   1.000
_cell.angle_alpha   90.00
_cell.angle_beta   90.00
_cell.angle_gamma   90.00
#
_symmetry.space_group_name_H-M   'P 1'
#
loop_
_entity.id
_entity.type
_entity.pdbx_description
1 polymer ?
#
loop_
_entity_poly.entity_id
_entity_poly.type
_entity_poly.pdbx_seq_one_letter_code
_entity_poly.pdbx_strand_id
1 'polypeptide(L)'
;MKYRFLIILLVVLNVSAQKITIYGIGDSTMADKVKPDVNPEHGWLQVFPQFMTKDVKIINKAVNGRSTKSFINQNRWDSIYKVLKPGNYVFIQFGHNDGKVEDSTRYTNPHTAYRHNLIKFVTEAREKGAIPILFSSITRRNFNEKGVLISTHGEYTQEARLVAQEYKVPFIDLEYYSEELEISYGPEKSKKLHLHYEPGEIPYYPDGKSDDTHLSTKGAEEISKIVISELK
;
A
#
# COMPACT_ATOMS: atom_id res chain seq x y z
N MET A 1 -23.37 68.18 1.23
CA MET A 1 -23.14 66.82 0.72
C MET A 1 -21.99 66.20 1.48
N LYS A 2 -22.21 65.22 2.39
CA LYS A 2 -21.17 64.52 3.12
C LYS A 2 -20.86 63.20 2.44
N TYR A 3 -19.67 63.07 1.81
CA TYR A 3 -19.20 61.80 1.22
C TYR A 3 -18.70 60.89 2.33
N ARG A 4 -19.41 59.74 2.54
CA ARG A 4 -18.92 58.67 3.41
C ARG A 4 -18.01 57.77 2.54
N PHE A 5 -16.72 57.78 2.80
CA PHE A 5 -15.78 56.82 2.24
C PHE A 5 -15.97 55.45 2.95
N LEU A 6 -16.42 54.45 2.20
CA LEU A 6 -16.50 53.08 2.64
C LEU A 6 -15.11 52.40 2.42
N ILE A 7 -14.33 52.24 3.47
CA ILE A 7 -13.06 51.51 3.38
C ILE A 7 -13.41 50.00 3.40
N ILE A 8 -13.28 49.33 2.25
CA ILE A 8 -13.39 47.86 2.14
C ILE A 8 -12.04 47.31 2.56
N LEU A 9 -12.00 46.71 3.75
CA LEU A 9 -10.83 45.97 4.23
C LEU A 9 -10.78 44.60 3.53
N LEU A 10 -9.92 44.46 2.53
CA LEU A 10 -9.63 43.20 1.85
C LEU A 10 -8.78 42.35 2.81
N VAL A 11 -9.43 41.40 3.52
CA VAL A 11 -8.74 40.37 4.28
C VAL A 11 -8.22 39.33 3.29
N VAL A 12 -6.95 39.40 2.96
CA VAL A 12 -6.25 38.35 2.20
C VAL A 12 -6.05 37.17 3.13
N LEU A 13 -6.92 36.17 3.06
CA LEU A 13 -6.69 34.89 3.71
C LEU A 13 -5.55 34.17 2.98
N ASN A 14 -4.37 34.17 3.58
CA ASN A 14 -3.28 33.31 3.15
C ASN A 14 -3.67 31.86 3.47
N VAL A 15 -4.30 31.18 2.52
CA VAL A 15 -4.50 29.73 2.57
C VAL A 15 -3.14 29.10 2.28
N SER A 16 -2.35 28.86 3.32
CA SER A 16 -1.19 27.99 3.20
C SER A 16 -1.69 26.58 2.87
N ALA A 17 -1.31 26.04 1.73
CA ALA A 17 -1.62 24.66 1.39
C ALA A 17 -1.08 23.75 2.51
N GLN A 18 -1.98 23.06 3.21
CA GLN A 18 -1.58 22.17 4.31
C GLN A 18 -0.80 21.00 3.70
N LYS A 19 0.44 20.80 4.14
CA LYS A 19 1.26 19.67 3.71
C LYS A 19 0.59 18.36 4.15
N ILE A 20 0.21 17.53 3.19
CA ILE A 20 -0.36 16.21 3.43
C ILE A 20 0.77 15.26 3.85
N THR A 21 0.58 14.53 4.94
CA THR A 21 1.51 13.47 5.34
C THR A 21 0.78 12.13 5.30
N ILE A 22 1.36 11.17 4.56
CA ILE A 22 0.85 9.81 4.40
C ILE A 22 1.84 8.85 5.08
N TYR A 23 1.37 8.07 6.04
CA TYR A 23 2.10 6.95 6.62
C TYR A 23 1.65 5.66 5.93
N GLY A 24 2.59 4.90 5.37
CA GLY A 24 2.31 3.58 4.81
C GLY A 24 2.67 2.48 5.79
N ILE A 25 1.75 1.55 6.05
CA ILE A 25 1.99 0.32 6.81
C ILE A 25 1.60 -0.89 5.97
N GLY A 26 2.50 -1.88 5.93
CA GLY A 26 2.29 -3.03 5.06
C GLY A 26 3.49 -3.97 5.04
N ASP A 27 3.48 -4.82 4.04
CA ASP A 27 4.48 -5.85 3.81
C ASP A 27 5.50 -5.50 2.70
N SER A 28 6.14 -6.53 2.13
CA SER A 28 7.21 -6.37 1.13
C SER A 28 6.74 -5.76 -0.19
N THR A 29 5.48 -5.90 -0.55
CA THR A 29 4.96 -5.37 -1.82
C THR A 29 4.79 -3.85 -1.79
N MET A 30 4.73 -3.27 -0.58
CA MET A 30 4.63 -1.83 -0.32
C MET A 30 5.97 -1.22 0.14
N ALA A 31 6.86 -2.00 0.76
CA ALA A 31 8.05 -1.54 1.48
C ALA A 31 9.15 -0.97 0.59
N ASP A 32 9.91 -0.01 1.14
CA ASP A 32 11.13 0.48 0.51
C ASP A 32 12.19 -0.63 0.44
N LYS A 33 12.86 -0.74 -0.69
CA LYS A 33 13.97 -1.68 -0.91
C LYS A 33 15.30 -0.95 -0.78
N VAL A 34 16.29 -1.69 -0.27
CA VAL A 34 17.66 -1.18 -0.15
C VAL A 34 18.31 -1.06 -1.52
N LYS A 35 19.22 -0.09 -1.68
CA LYS A 35 19.96 0.16 -2.92
C LYS A 35 19.04 0.36 -4.14
N PRO A 36 18.07 1.29 -4.08
CA PRO A 36 17.04 1.43 -5.12
C PRO A 36 17.59 1.71 -6.52
N ASP A 37 18.78 2.28 -6.63
CA ASP A 37 19.39 2.60 -7.92
C ASP A 37 19.89 1.36 -8.69
N VAL A 38 20.08 0.22 -8.01
CA VAL A 38 20.58 -1.02 -8.62
C VAL A 38 19.70 -2.23 -8.32
N ASN A 39 18.85 -2.15 -7.29
CA ASN A 39 17.90 -3.21 -6.96
C ASN A 39 16.68 -3.09 -7.88
N PRO A 40 16.38 -4.09 -8.71
CA PRO A 40 15.21 -4.05 -9.58
C PRO A 40 13.88 -4.26 -8.83
N GLU A 41 13.93 -4.72 -7.57
CA GLU A 41 12.76 -4.89 -6.72
C GLU A 41 12.36 -3.56 -6.08
N HIS A 42 11.10 -3.17 -6.21
CA HIS A 42 10.53 -2.00 -5.55
C HIS A 42 9.17 -2.31 -4.91
N GLY A 43 8.90 -1.69 -3.75
CA GLY A 43 7.54 -1.61 -3.25
C GLY A 43 6.77 -0.49 -3.95
N TRP A 44 5.46 -0.65 -4.15
CA TRP A 44 4.69 0.35 -4.87
C TRP A 44 4.68 1.72 -4.15
N LEU A 45 4.69 1.76 -2.82
CA LEU A 45 4.73 3.02 -2.08
C LEU A 45 6.11 3.71 -2.13
N GLN A 46 7.18 2.95 -2.43
CA GLN A 46 8.51 3.51 -2.64
C GLN A 46 8.59 4.41 -3.88
N VAL A 47 7.92 4.02 -4.96
CA VAL A 47 7.90 4.76 -6.22
C VAL A 47 6.75 5.77 -6.29
N PHE A 48 5.76 5.65 -5.44
CA PHE A 48 4.57 6.50 -5.38
C PHE A 48 4.86 8.02 -5.34
N PRO A 49 5.91 8.52 -4.62
CA PRO A 49 6.24 9.94 -4.60
C PRO A 49 6.50 10.56 -5.98
N GLN A 50 6.92 9.77 -6.98
CA GLN A 50 7.18 10.24 -8.33
C GLN A 50 5.91 10.78 -9.03
N PHE A 51 4.75 10.35 -8.56
CA PHE A 51 3.44 10.70 -9.11
C PHE A 51 2.69 11.75 -8.27
N MET A 52 3.28 12.21 -7.16
CA MET A 52 2.65 13.14 -6.24
C MET A 52 3.22 14.55 -6.36
N THR A 53 2.44 15.54 -5.91
CA THR A 53 2.93 16.92 -5.79
C THR A 53 3.91 17.05 -4.62
N LYS A 54 4.74 18.11 -4.64
CA LYS A 54 5.74 18.36 -3.58
C LYS A 54 5.14 18.63 -2.18
N ASP A 55 3.84 18.87 -2.12
CA ASP A 55 3.12 19.13 -0.87
C ASP A 55 2.72 17.84 -0.14
N VAL A 56 2.91 16.68 -0.78
CA VAL A 56 2.64 15.37 -0.18
C VAL A 56 3.94 14.74 0.32
N LYS A 57 3.99 14.47 1.64
CA LYS A 57 5.09 13.76 2.27
C LYS A 57 4.71 12.31 2.51
N ILE A 58 5.44 11.38 1.93
CA ILE A 58 5.29 9.94 2.19
C ILE A 58 6.28 9.50 3.27
N ILE A 59 5.77 8.77 4.26
CA ILE A 59 6.56 8.11 5.31
C ILE A 59 6.24 6.61 5.24
N ASN A 60 6.99 5.91 4.41
CA ASN A 60 6.80 4.47 4.23
C ASN A 60 7.37 3.72 5.44
N LYS A 61 6.52 3.03 6.18
CA LYS A 61 6.83 2.18 7.34
C LYS A 61 6.52 0.71 7.08
N ALA A 62 6.11 0.37 5.86
CA ALA A 62 5.97 -1.02 5.44
C ALA A 62 7.31 -1.75 5.52
N VAL A 63 7.29 -3.04 5.84
CA VAL A 63 8.51 -3.84 6.04
C VAL A 63 8.35 -5.24 5.45
N ASN A 64 9.38 -5.69 4.75
CA ASN A 64 9.40 -7.03 4.14
C ASN A 64 9.02 -8.12 5.14
N GLY A 65 8.15 -9.04 4.71
CA GLY A 65 7.78 -10.22 5.46
C GLY A 65 6.85 -9.98 6.66
N ARG A 66 6.23 -8.78 6.80
CA ARG A 66 5.34 -8.50 7.93
C ARG A 66 3.90 -8.83 7.59
N SER A 67 3.27 -9.52 8.55
CA SER A 67 1.82 -9.66 8.66
C SER A 67 1.28 -8.59 9.62
N THR A 68 -0.04 -8.44 9.71
CA THR A 68 -0.67 -7.58 10.72
C THR A 68 -0.18 -7.94 12.13
N LYS A 69 -0.14 -9.24 12.46
CA LYS A 69 0.33 -9.77 13.75
C LYS A 69 1.78 -9.39 14.03
N SER A 70 2.70 -9.71 13.12
CA SER A 70 4.12 -9.44 13.33
C SER A 70 4.43 -7.94 13.35
N PHE A 71 3.66 -7.12 12.62
CA PHE A 71 3.79 -5.67 12.64
C PHE A 71 3.42 -5.09 14.02
N ILE A 72 2.35 -5.60 14.64
CA ILE A 72 1.92 -5.23 15.99
C ILE A 72 2.93 -5.74 17.03
N ASN A 73 3.26 -7.03 17.01
CA ASN A 73 4.11 -7.66 18.02
C ASN A 73 5.54 -7.10 18.06
N GLN A 74 6.00 -6.48 16.97
CA GLN A 74 7.29 -5.78 16.89
C GLN A 74 7.20 -4.30 17.27
N ASN A 75 6.10 -3.86 17.87
CA ASN A 75 5.84 -2.46 18.26
C ASN A 75 5.97 -1.46 17.10
N ARG A 76 5.85 -1.92 15.84
CA ARG A 76 5.94 -1.06 14.65
C ARG A 76 4.73 -0.14 14.55
N TRP A 77 3.53 -0.68 14.80
CA TRP A 77 2.33 0.12 14.85
C TRP A 77 2.39 1.17 15.98
N ASP A 78 2.79 0.78 17.18
CA ASP A 78 2.88 1.70 18.32
C ASP A 78 3.80 2.90 18.05
N SER A 79 4.89 2.66 17.31
CA SER A 79 5.82 3.74 16.93
C SER A 79 5.17 4.78 16.00
N ILE A 80 4.24 4.35 15.14
CA ILE A 80 3.49 5.21 14.22
C ILE A 80 2.35 5.88 14.97
N TYR A 81 1.57 5.13 15.74
CA TYR A 81 0.47 5.64 16.55
C TYR A 81 0.89 6.81 17.44
N LYS A 82 2.09 6.75 18.05
CA LYS A 82 2.64 7.82 18.90
C LYS A 82 2.87 9.14 18.17
N VAL A 83 3.13 9.11 16.88
CA VAL A 83 3.49 10.30 16.08
C VAL A 83 2.40 10.79 15.16
N LEU A 84 1.31 10.02 15.00
CA LEU A 84 0.14 10.43 14.22
C LEU A 84 -0.47 11.73 14.75
N LYS A 85 -0.91 12.57 13.82
CA LYS A 85 -1.55 13.86 14.06
C LYS A 85 -2.85 13.97 13.27
N PRO A 86 -3.79 14.82 13.69
CA PRO A 86 -4.98 15.12 12.90
C PRO A 86 -4.62 15.53 11.47
N GLY A 87 -5.35 14.97 10.51
CA GLY A 87 -5.14 15.22 9.08
C GLY A 87 -4.04 14.39 8.43
N ASN A 88 -3.30 13.54 9.17
CA ASN A 88 -2.43 12.55 8.55
C ASN A 88 -3.27 11.45 7.89
N TYR A 89 -2.77 10.88 6.79
CA TYR A 89 -3.32 9.67 6.20
C TYR A 89 -2.54 8.44 6.65
N VAL A 90 -3.22 7.31 6.77
CA VAL A 90 -2.59 6.00 7.05
C VAL A 90 -3.04 5.01 5.97
N PHE A 91 -2.12 4.63 5.09
CA PHE A 91 -2.32 3.59 4.08
C PHE A 91 -2.00 2.24 4.70
N ILE A 92 -2.96 1.32 4.67
CA ILE A 92 -2.89 0.03 5.38
C ILE A 92 -3.06 -1.10 4.37
N GLN A 93 -1.99 -1.86 4.08
CA GLN A 93 -2.00 -3.00 3.17
C GLN A 93 -1.29 -4.21 3.78
N PHE A 94 -2.03 -5.27 4.06
CA PHE A 94 -1.53 -6.55 4.57
C PHE A 94 -2.33 -7.72 3.97
N GLY A 95 -1.78 -8.95 4.09
CA GLY A 95 -2.44 -10.18 3.66
C GLY A 95 -1.44 -11.26 3.25
N HIS A 96 -0.42 -10.90 2.43
CA HIS A 96 0.57 -11.86 1.91
C HIS A 96 1.23 -12.74 2.99
N ASN A 97 1.51 -12.18 4.15
CA ASN A 97 2.19 -12.88 5.23
C ASN A 97 1.22 -13.37 6.30
N ASP A 98 0.03 -12.79 6.38
CA ASP A 98 -1.05 -13.25 7.27
C ASP A 98 -1.52 -14.65 6.91
N GLY A 99 -1.51 -14.99 5.61
CA GLY A 99 -1.91 -16.31 5.09
C GLY A 99 -0.86 -17.43 5.26
N LYS A 100 0.29 -17.19 5.89
CA LYS A 100 1.36 -18.19 6.03
C LYS A 100 1.11 -19.11 7.22
N VAL A 101 0.26 -20.11 7.03
CA VAL A 101 -0.19 -21.05 8.09
C VAL A 101 0.95 -21.82 8.77
N GLU A 102 2.04 -22.03 8.04
CA GLU A 102 3.25 -22.70 8.52
C GLU A 102 4.13 -21.84 9.46
N ASP A 103 3.87 -20.52 9.50
CA ASP A 103 4.65 -19.57 10.31
C ASP A 103 3.78 -18.93 11.39
N SER A 104 3.79 -19.50 12.58
CA SER A 104 3.02 -19.03 13.72
C SER A 104 3.35 -17.60 14.16
N THR A 105 4.49 -17.06 13.77
CA THR A 105 4.87 -15.67 14.09
C THR A 105 4.20 -14.64 13.20
N ARG A 106 3.72 -15.08 12.02
CA ARG A 106 3.07 -14.24 11.01
C ARG A 106 1.61 -14.59 10.80
N TYR A 107 1.27 -15.87 10.82
CA TYR A 107 -0.08 -16.33 10.54
C TYR A 107 -1.14 -15.68 11.43
N THR A 108 -2.23 -15.26 10.79
CA THR A 108 -3.47 -14.83 11.42
C THR A 108 -4.65 -15.52 10.74
N ASN A 109 -5.60 -16.02 11.51
CA ASN A 109 -6.86 -16.45 10.90
C ASN A 109 -7.59 -15.21 10.32
N PRO A 110 -8.08 -15.28 9.05
CA PRO A 110 -8.67 -14.12 8.38
C PRO A 110 -9.87 -13.54 9.13
N HIS A 111 -10.79 -14.37 9.58
CA HIS A 111 -12.06 -13.95 10.19
C HIS A 111 -11.95 -13.50 11.66
N THR A 112 -10.82 -13.75 12.30
CA THR A 112 -10.61 -13.38 13.70
C THR A 112 -9.43 -12.43 13.86
N ALA A 113 -8.20 -12.94 13.97
CA ALA A 113 -7.03 -12.14 14.30
C ALA A 113 -6.68 -11.10 13.23
N TYR A 114 -6.73 -11.45 11.92
CA TYR A 114 -6.49 -10.49 10.85
C TYR A 114 -7.52 -9.36 10.87
N ARG A 115 -8.80 -9.73 10.87
CA ARG A 115 -9.91 -8.78 10.97
C ARG A 115 -9.75 -7.85 12.18
N HIS A 116 -9.48 -8.42 13.37
CA HIS A 116 -9.27 -7.65 14.59
C HIS A 116 -8.10 -6.65 14.45
N ASN A 117 -7.00 -7.08 13.85
CA ASN A 117 -5.83 -6.23 13.64
C ASN A 117 -6.11 -5.06 12.67
N LEU A 118 -6.88 -5.30 11.61
CA LEU A 118 -7.31 -4.23 10.70
C LEU A 118 -8.20 -3.21 11.43
N ILE A 119 -9.17 -3.70 12.22
CA ILE A 119 -10.04 -2.83 13.04
C ILE A 119 -9.21 -1.99 14.00
N LYS A 120 -8.21 -2.59 14.66
CA LYS A 120 -7.27 -1.88 15.55
C LYS A 120 -6.57 -0.75 14.81
N PHE A 121 -5.96 -1.00 13.65
CA PHE A 121 -5.27 0.04 12.88
C PHE A 121 -6.21 1.19 12.49
N VAL A 122 -7.42 0.87 12.05
CA VAL A 122 -8.44 1.85 11.65
C VAL A 122 -8.89 2.70 12.83
N THR A 123 -9.27 2.07 13.94
CA THR A 123 -9.82 2.77 15.10
C THR A 123 -8.78 3.65 15.78
N GLU A 124 -7.59 3.12 16.01
CA GLU A 124 -6.50 3.86 16.63
C GLU A 124 -5.97 5.01 15.75
N ALA A 125 -5.94 4.84 14.41
CA ALA A 125 -5.65 5.96 13.51
C ALA A 125 -6.67 7.09 13.68
N ARG A 126 -7.96 6.76 13.74
CA ARG A 126 -9.04 7.75 13.95
C ARG A 126 -8.99 8.41 15.31
N GLU A 127 -8.61 7.71 16.37
CA GLU A 127 -8.40 8.28 17.71
C GLU A 127 -7.38 9.42 17.69
N LYS A 128 -6.40 9.35 16.77
CA LYS A 128 -5.42 10.43 16.55
C LYS A 128 -5.89 11.50 15.57
N GLY A 129 -7.13 11.43 15.08
CA GLY A 129 -7.65 12.33 14.05
C GLY A 129 -7.01 12.08 12.67
N ALA A 130 -6.33 10.94 12.48
CA ALA A 130 -5.80 10.53 11.19
C ALA A 130 -6.88 9.84 10.34
N ILE A 131 -6.67 9.82 9.04
CA ILE A 131 -7.58 9.29 8.03
C ILE A 131 -7.03 7.95 7.53
N PRO A 132 -7.53 6.81 8.00
CA PRO A 132 -7.13 5.50 7.47
C PRO A 132 -7.72 5.26 6.09
N ILE A 133 -6.94 4.62 5.22
CA ILE A 133 -7.37 4.06 3.94
C ILE A 133 -6.90 2.61 3.92
N LEU A 134 -7.84 1.68 3.73
CA LEU A 134 -7.56 0.25 3.62
C LEU A 134 -7.33 -0.13 2.16
N PHE A 135 -6.38 -1.06 1.99
CA PHE A 135 -6.09 -1.70 0.71
C PHE A 135 -6.17 -3.21 0.88
N SER A 136 -6.70 -3.93 -0.11
CA SER A 136 -6.42 -5.36 -0.23
C SER A 136 -4.95 -5.58 -0.62
N SER A 137 -4.44 -6.80 -0.46
CA SER A 137 -3.13 -7.17 -1.02
C SER A 137 -3.17 -7.06 -2.54
N ILE A 138 -2.04 -6.75 -3.16
CA ILE A 138 -1.91 -6.96 -4.62
C ILE A 138 -1.97 -8.46 -4.91
N THR A 139 -2.44 -8.84 -6.11
CA THR A 139 -2.42 -10.25 -6.51
C THR A 139 -0.99 -10.77 -6.68
N ARG A 140 -0.79 -12.09 -6.56
CA ARG A 140 0.42 -12.75 -7.07
C ARG A 140 0.19 -13.11 -8.53
N ARG A 141 1.25 -13.13 -9.31
CA ARG A 141 1.24 -13.68 -10.65
C ARG A 141 1.13 -15.22 -10.56
N ASN A 142 -0.09 -15.73 -10.37
CA ASN A 142 -0.38 -17.14 -10.15
C ASN A 142 -1.24 -17.72 -11.27
N PHE A 143 -0.68 -17.75 -12.49
CA PHE A 143 -1.36 -18.38 -13.63
C PHE A 143 -1.20 -19.90 -13.59
N ASN A 144 -2.31 -20.61 -13.81
CA ASN A 144 -2.27 -22.04 -13.99
C ASN A 144 -1.81 -22.43 -15.43
N GLU A 145 -1.67 -23.73 -15.71
CA GLU A 145 -1.24 -24.27 -17.01
C GLU A 145 -2.17 -23.88 -18.17
N LYS A 146 -3.40 -23.47 -17.89
CA LYS A 146 -4.38 -23.02 -18.88
C LYS A 146 -4.35 -21.50 -19.09
N GLY A 147 -3.42 -20.79 -18.44
CA GLY A 147 -3.29 -19.33 -18.50
C GLY A 147 -4.38 -18.58 -17.73
N VAL A 148 -5.04 -19.23 -16.77
CA VAL A 148 -6.03 -18.60 -15.90
C VAL A 148 -5.33 -18.13 -14.62
N LEU A 149 -5.50 -16.86 -14.26
CA LEU A 149 -5.01 -16.30 -13.01
C LEU A 149 -5.86 -16.81 -11.85
N ILE A 150 -5.22 -17.31 -10.79
CA ILE A 150 -5.89 -17.87 -9.62
C ILE A 150 -5.56 -16.99 -8.41
N SER A 151 -6.61 -16.43 -7.78
CA SER A 151 -6.45 -15.65 -6.54
C SER A 151 -5.77 -16.47 -5.43
N THR A 152 -4.93 -15.80 -4.65
CA THR A 152 -4.17 -16.40 -3.55
C THR A 152 -4.45 -15.76 -2.19
N HIS A 153 -5.32 -14.75 -2.12
CA HIS A 153 -5.61 -14.01 -0.88
C HIS A 153 -7.04 -14.18 -0.36
N GLY A 154 -7.98 -14.55 -1.24
CA GLY A 154 -9.35 -14.98 -0.93
C GLY A 154 -9.98 -14.32 0.29
N GLU A 155 -10.00 -15.04 1.42
CA GLU A 155 -10.64 -14.61 2.66
C GLU A 155 -10.01 -13.36 3.29
N TYR A 156 -8.72 -13.11 3.10
CA TYR A 156 -8.05 -11.89 3.61
C TYR A 156 -8.54 -10.66 2.87
N THR A 157 -8.69 -10.73 1.55
CA THR A 157 -9.27 -9.64 0.77
C THR A 157 -10.73 -9.42 1.13
N GLN A 158 -11.49 -10.49 1.31
CA GLN A 158 -12.89 -10.39 1.73
C GLN A 158 -13.02 -9.68 3.09
N GLU A 159 -12.19 -10.04 4.07
CA GLU A 159 -12.21 -9.39 5.39
C GLU A 159 -11.80 -7.92 5.33
N ALA A 160 -10.82 -7.56 4.50
CA ALA A 160 -10.46 -6.16 4.30
C ALA A 160 -11.64 -5.34 3.73
N ARG A 161 -12.38 -5.88 2.74
CA ARG A 161 -13.61 -5.28 2.19
C ARG A 161 -14.69 -5.11 3.27
N LEU A 162 -14.93 -6.17 4.06
CA LEU A 162 -15.95 -6.16 5.13
C LEU A 162 -15.61 -5.16 6.23
N VAL A 163 -14.36 -5.10 6.68
CA VAL A 163 -13.92 -4.10 7.67
C VAL A 163 -14.08 -2.69 7.11
N ALA A 164 -13.70 -2.47 5.86
CA ALA A 164 -13.85 -1.16 5.22
C ALA A 164 -15.33 -0.73 5.17
N GLN A 165 -16.22 -1.62 4.80
CA GLN A 165 -17.67 -1.36 4.74
C GLN A 165 -18.25 -1.09 6.13
N GLU A 166 -17.99 -1.95 7.10
CA GLU A 166 -18.52 -1.86 8.47
C GLU A 166 -18.05 -0.60 9.18
N TYR A 167 -16.76 -0.29 9.07
CA TYR A 167 -16.15 0.87 9.71
C TYR A 167 -16.20 2.14 8.83
N LYS A 168 -16.82 2.07 7.64
CA LYS A 168 -16.92 3.19 6.68
C LYS A 168 -15.57 3.84 6.42
N VAL A 169 -14.57 3.02 6.06
CA VAL A 169 -13.21 3.43 5.73
C VAL A 169 -13.08 3.45 4.21
N PRO A 170 -12.46 4.47 3.61
CA PRO A 170 -12.09 4.40 2.20
C PRO A 170 -11.29 3.13 1.92
N PHE A 171 -11.64 2.44 0.82
CA PHE A 171 -11.05 1.17 0.44
C PHE A 171 -10.65 1.17 -1.02
N ILE A 172 -9.43 0.73 -1.30
CA ILE A 172 -8.95 0.50 -2.66
C ILE A 172 -8.66 -1.00 -2.81
N ASP A 173 -9.40 -1.64 -3.71
CA ASP A 173 -9.30 -3.07 -3.97
C ASP A 173 -8.12 -3.39 -4.89
N LEU A 174 -6.91 -3.36 -4.34
CA LEU A 174 -5.70 -3.62 -5.12
C LEU A 174 -5.63 -5.04 -5.67
N GLU A 175 -6.24 -6.04 -5.02
CA GLU A 175 -6.29 -7.39 -5.60
C GLU A 175 -7.06 -7.36 -6.91
N TYR A 176 -8.26 -6.79 -6.92
CA TYR A 176 -9.07 -6.67 -8.13
C TYR A 176 -8.32 -5.95 -9.26
N TYR A 177 -7.80 -4.78 -9.00
CA TYR A 177 -7.10 -3.98 -10.02
C TYR A 177 -5.79 -4.61 -10.50
N SER A 178 -5.05 -5.27 -9.61
CA SER A 178 -3.82 -5.95 -10.01
C SER A 178 -4.12 -7.26 -10.75
N GLU A 179 -5.22 -7.96 -10.47
CA GLU A 179 -5.68 -9.10 -11.26
C GLU A 179 -6.03 -8.65 -12.70
N GLU A 180 -6.78 -7.56 -12.87
CA GLU A 180 -7.07 -6.99 -14.19
C GLU A 180 -5.77 -6.62 -14.94
N LEU A 181 -4.80 -6.04 -14.23
CA LEU A 181 -3.49 -5.71 -14.80
C LEU A 181 -2.77 -6.96 -15.27
N GLU A 182 -2.63 -8.00 -14.40
CA GLU A 182 -1.99 -9.27 -14.74
C GLU A 182 -2.66 -9.96 -15.94
N ILE A 183 -3.99 -10.01 -15.95
CA ILE A 183 -4.79 -10.61 -17.04
C ILE A 183 -4.56 -9.84 -18.34
N SER A 184 -4.51 -8.52 -18.31
CA SER A 184 -4.26 -7.68 -19.49
C SER A 184 -2.90 -7.93 -20.15
N TYR A 185 -1.90 -8.26 -19.33
CA TYR A 185 -0.55 -8.63 -19.80
C TYR A 185 -0.48 -10.10 -20.24
N GLY A 186 -1.27 -10.97 -19.65
CA GLY A 186 -1.23 -12.41 -19.83
C GLY A 186 0.00 -13.09 -19.22
N PRO A 187 0.03 -14.44 -19.20
CA PRO A 187 1.00 -15.21 -18.40
C PRO A 187 2.48 -14.85 -18.68
N GLU A 188 2.84 -14.62 -19.95
CA GLU A 188 4.25 -14.37 -20.28
C GLU A 188 4.67 -12.92 -20.09
N LYS A 189 3.83 -11.97 -20.52
CA LYS A 189 4.22 -10.54 -20.46
C LYS A 189 4.15 -9.99 -19.05
N SER A 190 3.29 -10.54 -18.18
CA SER A 190 3.16 -10.13 -16.78
C SER A 190 4.41 -10.44 -15.94
N LYS A 191 5.28 -11.35 -16.38
CA LYS A 191 6.61 -11.54 -15.77
C LYS A 191 7.39 -10.23 -15.61
N LYS A 192 7.16 -9.25 -16.52
CA LYS A 192 7.80 -7.92 -16.46
C LYS A 192 7.33 -7.04 -15.29
N LEU A 193 6.19 -7.38 -14.70
CA LEU A 193 5.67 -6.69 -13.51
C LEU A 193 6.32 -7.23 -12.23
N HIS A 194 6.96 -8.39 -12.32
CA HIS A 194 7.59 -9.12 -11.23
C HIS A 194 9.09 -9.31 -11.46
N LEU A 195 9.72 -10.15 -10.63
CA LEU A 195 11.17 -10.35 -10.69
C LEU A 195 11.48 -11.64 -11.44
N HIS A 196 11.50 -11.57 -12.76
CA HIS A 196 11.88 -12.65 -13.64
C HIS A 196 13.09 -12.23 -14.49
N TYR A 197 14.25 -12.79 -14.19
CA TYR A 197 15.53 -12.52 -14.83
C TYR A 197 16.27 -13.81 -15.10
N GLU A 198 16.82 -13.95 -16.29
CA GLU A 198 17.70 -15.07 -16.64
C GLU A 198 19.07 -14.92 -15.96
N PRO A 199 19.81 -16.04 -15.75
CA PRO A 199 21.17 -15.97 -15.27
C PRO A 199 22.06 -15.04 -16.13
N GLY A 200 22.73 -14.09 -15.49
CA GLY A 200 23.58 -13.11 -16.17
C GLY A 200 22.86 -11.93 -16.82
N GLU A 201 21.53 -11.87 -16.79
CA GLU A 201 20.75 -10.78 -17.39
C GLU A 201 20.99 -9.44 -16.66
N ILE A 202 21.04 -9.47 -15.33
CA ILE A 202 21.31 -8.28 -14.52
C ILE A 202 22.33 -8.55 -13.42
N PRO A 203 23.22 -7.59 -13.11
CA PRO A 203 24.26 -7.77 -12.08
C PRO A 203 23.70 -8.03 -10.67
N TYR A 204 22.49 -7.55 -10.36
CA TYR A 204 21.88 -7.68 -9.04
C TYR A 204 21.43 -9.13 -8.74
N TYR A 205 21.05 -9.89 -9.78
CA TYR A 205 20.69 -11.30 -9.71
C TYR A 205 21.55 -12.13 -10.69
N PRO A 206 22.85 -12.35 -10.38
CA PRO A 206 23.75 -13.01 -11.32
C PRO A 206 23.33 -14.44 -11.68
N ASP A 207 22.66 -15.13 -10.77
CA ASP A 207 22.13 -16.49 -10.96
C ASP A 207 20.68 -16.50 -11.48
N GLY A 208 20.17 -15.34 -11.90
CA GLY A 208 18.77 -15.16 -12.28
C GLY A 208 17.83 -15.03 -11.07
N LYS A 209 16.55 -14.81 -11.36
CA LYS A 209 15.48 -14.70 -10.35
C LYS A 209 14.16 -15.13 -10.97
N SER A 210 13.35 -15.86 -10.20
CA SER A 210 11.95 -16.15 -10.53
C SER A 210 11.09 -15.90 -9.29
N ASP A 211 10.28 -14.86 -9.32
CA ASP A 211 9.47 -14.44 -8.17
C ASP A 211 8.17 -13.80 -8.67
N ASP A 212 7.07 -14.47 -8.41
CA ASP A 212 5.72 -14.11 -8.84
C ASP A 212 4.97 -13.24 -7.79
N THR A 213 5.65 -12.80 -6.74
CA THR A 213 5.05 -12.01 -5.65
C THR A 213 5.57 -10.58 -5.62
N HIS A 214 6.89 -10.42 -5.65
CA HIS A 214 7.51 -9.10 -5.51
C HIS A 214 7.53 -8.36 -6.86
N LEU A 215 7.41 -7.04 -6.76
CA LEU A 215 7.28 -6.18 -7.94
C LEU A 215 8.65 -5.76 -8.47
N SER A 216 8.78 -5.76 -9.80
CA SER A 216 9.81 -4.98 -10.48
C SER A 216 9.53 -3.48 -10.33
N THR A 217 10.47 -2.63 -10.71
CA THR A 217 10.25 -1.17 -10.79
C THR A 217 8.99 -0.86 -11.62
N LYS A 218 8.85 -1.52 -12.78
CA LYS A 218 7.67 -1.37 -13.63
C LYS A 218 6.37 -1.79 -12.94
N GLY A 219 6.35 -2.94 -12.28
CA GLY A 219 5.18 -3.40 -11.53
C GLY A 219 4.80 -2.42 -10.43
N ALA A 220 5.79 -1.95 -9.66
CA ALA A 220 5.57 -0.96 -8.60
C ALA A 220 4.99 0.36 -9.13
N GLU A 221 5.46 0.84 -10.31
CA GLU A 221 4.92 2.02 -10.97
C GLU A 221 3.47 1.83 -11.43
N GLU A 222 3.14 0.69 -12.05
CA GLU A 222 1.77 0.42 -12.50
C GLU A 222 0.80 0.34 -11.30
N ILE A 223 1.17 -0.32 -10.21
CA ILE A 223 0.36 -0.34 -8.97
C ILE A 223 0.22 1.07 -8.39
N SER A 224 1.28 1.87 -8.36
CA SER A 224 1.21 3.27 -7.89
C SER A 224 0.23 4.11 -8.71
N LYS A 225 0.22 3.97 -10.04
CA LYS A 225 -0.71 4.65 -10.94
C LYS A 225 -2.16 4.25 -10.66
N ILE A 226 -2.41 2.96 -10.43
CA ILE A 226 -3.73 2.45 -10.02
C ILE A 226 -4.17 3.14 -8.72
N VAL A 227 -3.34 3.12 -7.68
CA VAL A 227 -3.66 3.78 -6.40
C VAL A 227 -4.02 5.25 -6.60
N ILE A 228 -3.25 5.99 -7.41
CA ILE A 228 -3.50 7.41 -7.68
C ILE A 228 -4.83 7.61 -8.41
N SER A 229 -5.18 6.73 -9.35
CA SER A 229 -6.46 6.83 -10.07
C SER A 229 -7.65 6.64 -9.15
N GLU A 230 -7.51 5.81 -8.12
CA GLU A 230 -8.57 5.49 -7.15
C GLU A 230 -8.64 6.46 -5.96
N LEU A 231 -7.63 7.30 -5.74
CA LEU A 231 -7.61 8.34 -4.70
C LEU A 231 -8.31 9.65 -5.10
N LYS A 232 -8.90 9.74 -6.29
CA LYS A 232 -9.55 10.95 -6.83
C LYS A 232 -10.91 11.27 -6.23
#